data_0dcb45d27ebc283c266d1e0324c032e5
#
_entry.id   0dcb45d27ebc283c266d1e0324c032e5
#
_cell.length_a   1.000
_cell.length_b   1.000
_cell.length_c   1.000
_cell.angle_alpha   90.00
_cell.angle_beta   90.00
_cell.angle_gamma   90.00
#
_symmetry.space_group_name_H-M   'P 1'
#
loop_
_entity.id
_entity.type
_entity.pdbx_description
1 polymer ?
#
loop_
_entity_poly.entity_id
_entity_poly.type
_entity_poly.pdbx_seq_one_letter_code
_entity_poly.pdbx_strand_id
1 'polypeptide(L)'
;ISNKAELISRLTASQSTLTINDTSITKFERNKLINKTYGNSIKNSFSTSKLEVKKDKKLMGCSISHDGYEKNFNCIHKREIYLDNDKNKLIGIDHIFKKQDGLPIRYVFRFHLNPDLSAVKTMSGNSALIQISKNKSLIFTIKNENLEIEKSIYLAQKKILDNTCITISG
;
A
#
# COMPACT_ATOMS: atom_id res chain seq x y z
N ILE A 1 -7.91 3.12 21.82
CA ILE A 1 -7.63 1.99 20.90
C ILE A 1 -6.95 0.92 21.73
N SER A 2 -7.36 -0.34 21.60
CA SER A 2 -6.68 -1.45 22.27
C SER A 2 -5.27 -1.65 21.69
N ASN A 3 -4.35 -2.21 22.49
CA ASN A 3 -2.99 -2.56 22.03
C ASN A 3 -3.03 -3.44 20.76
N LYS A 4 -4.08 -4.25 20.60
CA LYS A 4 -4.29 -5.07 19.40
C LYS A 4 -4.59 -4.22 18.16
N ALA A 5 -5.43 -3.21 18.27
CA ALA A 5 -5.76 -2.31 17.16
C ALA A 5 -4.55 -1.46 16.75
N GLU A 6 -3.73 -1.03 17.71
CA GLU A 6 -2.47 -0.35 17.44
C GLU A 6 -1.51 -1.23 16.64
N LEU A 7 -1.34 -2.50 17.03
CA LEU A 7 -0.51 -3.44 16.28
C LEU A 7 -1.04 -3.66 14.86
N ILE A 8 -2.34 -3.87 14.70
CA ILE A 8 -2.96 -4.06 13.38
C ILE A 8 -2.70 -2.85 12.49
N SER A 9 -2.86 -1.62 13.00
CA SER A 9 -2.65 -0.40 12.21
C SER A 9 -1.23 -0.26 11.66
N ARG A 10 -0.26 -0.95 12.25
CA ARG A 10 1.17 -0.90 11.86
C ARG A 10 1.58 -2.05 10.95
N LEU A 11 0.69 -3.00 10.64
CA LEU A 11 0.96 -4.06 9.67
C LEU A 11 1.00 -3.50 8.24
N THR A 12 1.80 -4.13 7.38
CA THR A 12 1.90 -3.74 5.97
C THR A 12 0.56 -3.78 5.24
N ALA A 13 -0.28 -4.78 5.54
CA ALA A 13 -1.61 -4.90 4.94
C ALA A 13 -2.58 -3.78 5.32
N SER A 14 -2.30 -3.03 6.40
CA SER A 14 -3.09 -1.86 6.80
C SER A 14 -2.63 -0.56 6.12
N GLN A 15 -1.66 -0.64 5.21
CA GLN A 15 -1.10 0.49 4.49
C GLN A 15 -1.39 0.36 2.99
N SER A 16 -1.44 1.51 2.28
CA SER A 16 -1.59 1.54 0.81
C SER A 16 -0.27 1.16 0.12
N THR A 17 0.07 -0.13 0.19
CA THR A 17 1.34 -0.66 -0.32
C THR A 17 1.23 -2.14 -0.74
N LEU A 18 2.37 -2.70 -1.14
CA LEU A 18 2.55 -4.11 -1.50
C LEU A 18 2.62 -5.02 -0.27
N THR A 19 1.96 -6.17 -0.34
CA THR A 19 2.28 -7.35 0.48
C THR A 19 2.67 -8.52 -0.42
N ILE A 20 3.65 -9.34 0.02
CA ILE A 20 4.05 -10.58 -0.66
C ILE A 20 3.75 -11.76 0.27
N ASN A 21 3.06 -12.78 -0.27
CA ASN A 21 2.66 -14.00 0.43
C ASN A 21 2.02 -13.69 1.81
N ASP A 22 1.14 -12.69 1.85
CA ASP A 22 0.43 -12.22 3.05
C ASP A 22 1.36 -11.87 4.24
N THR A 23 2.61 -11.52 3.92
CA THR A 23 3.64 -11.24 4.93
C THR A 23 3.80 -9.74 5.14
N SER A 24 3.84 -9.32 6.41
CA SER A 24 4.21 -7.96 6.77
C SER A 24 5.74 -7.80 6.73
N ILE A 25 6.22 -6.69 6.17
CA ILE A 25 7.65 -6.32 6.23
C ILE A 25 8.07 -6.00 7.67
N THR A 26 7.13 -5.57 8.50
CA THR A 26 7.38 -5.21 9.89
C THR A 26 7.10 -6.40 10.81
N LYS A 27 8.09 -6.80 11.61
CA LYS A 27 7.93 -7.77 12.68
C LYS A 27 8.05 -7.05 14.03
N PHE A 28 7.10 -7.31 14.92
CA PHE A 28 7.09 -6.72 16.24
C PHE A 28 7.76 -7.66 17.27
N GLU A 29 8.37 -7.07 18.28
CA GLU A 29 8.89 -7.83 19.42
C GLU A 29 7.75 -8.54 20.14
N ARG A 30 7.96 -9.81 20.49
CA ARG A 30 6.96 -10.65 21.18
C ARG A 30 7.27 -10.84 22.67
N ASN A 31 8.44 -10.41 23.12
CA ASN A 31 8.82 -10.52 24.52
C ASN A 31 7.98 -9.56 25.37
N LYS A 32 7.19 -10.11 26.28
CA LYS A 32 6.26 -9.33 27.13
C LYS A 32 6.98 -8.32 28.03
N LEU A 33 8.18 -8.64 28.52
CA LEU A 33 8.97 -7.73 29.37
C LEU A 33 9.46 -6.52 28.55
N ILE A 34 9.99 -6.76 27.35
CA ILE A 34 10.43 -5.71 26.46
C ILE A 34 9.25 -4.83 26.05
N ASN A 35 8.12 -5.43 25.69
CA ASN A 35 6.92 -4.70 25.31
C ASN A 35 6.31 -3.89 26.45
N LYS A 36 6.46 -4.33 27.70
CA LYS A 36 6.00 -3.56 28.87
C LYS A 36 6.83 -2.28 29.05
N THR A 37 8.12 -2.33 28.75
CA THR A 37 9.05 -1.20 28.96
C THR A 37 9.12 -0.27 27.75
N TYR A 38 9.18 -0.82 26.54
CA TYR A 38 9.42 -0.08 25.30
C TYR A 38 8.22 -0.03 24.35
N GLY A 39 7.07 -0.58 24.75
CA GLY A 39 5.91 -0.73 23.89
C GLY A 39 6.12 -1.76 22.78
N ASN A 40 5.29 -1.71 21.75
CA ASN A 40 5.34 -2.61 20.60
C ASN A 40 6.49 -2.21 19.64
N SER A 41 7.73 -2.50 20.03
CA SER A 41 8.91 -2.16 19.23
C SER A 41 9.04 -3.02 17.99
N ILE A 42 9.67 -2.48 16.97
CA ILE A 42 9.97 -3.20 15.72
C ILE A 42 11.23 -4.02 15.94
N LYS A 43 11.14 -5.34 15.67
CA LYS A 43 12.24 -6.29 15.82
C LYS A 43 13.17 -6.35 14.62
N ASN A 44 12.66 -6.08 13.42
CA ASN A 44 13.44 -6.08 12.19
C ASN A 44 13.44 -4.71 11.54
N SER A 45 14.55 -4.36 10.94
CA SER A 45 14.67 -3.19 10.07
C SER A 45 14.76 -3.62 8.62
N PHE A 46 14.47 -2.70 7.74
CA PHE A 46 14.72 -2.77 6.30
C PHE A 46 15.33 -1.44 5.85
N SER A 47 16.00 -1.47 4.71
CA SER A 47 16.63 -0.29 4.13
C SER A 47 15.74 0.31 3.04
N THR A 48 15.84 1.61 2.87
CA THR A 48 15.21 2.30 1.75
C THR A 48 16.29 2.94 0.88
N SER A 49 16.04 3.04 -0.42
CA SER A 49 16.89 3.87 -1.28
C SER A 49 16.73 5.34 -0.92
N LYS A 50 17.66 6.17 -1.41
CA LYS A 50 17.45 7.61 -1.39
C LYS A 50 16.22 7.97 -2.21
N LEU A 51 15.41 8.89 -1.70
CA LEU A 51 14.26 9.41 -2.43
C LEU A 51 14.76 10.18 -3.65
N GLU A 52 14.33 9.75 -4.84
CA GLU A 52 14.58 10.46 -6.08
C GLU A 52 13.37 11.34 -6.39
N VAL A 53 13.59 12.61 -6.64
CA VAL A 53 12.54 13.56 -7.01
C VAL A 53 12.79 14.04 -8.44
N LYS A 54 11.77 13.90 -9.29
CA LYS A 54 11.75 14.46 -10.64
C LYS A 54 10.79 15.64 -10.66
N LYS A 55 11.27 16.78 -11.17
CA LYS A 55 10.46 17.98 -11.27
C LYS A 55 10.70 18.63 -12.64
N ASP A 56 9.68 18.56 -13.48
CA ASP A 56 9.61 19.22 -14.78
C ASP A 56 8.32 20.07 -14.82
N LYS A 57 8.19 20.97 -15.81
CA LYS A 57 7.01 21.84 -15.96
C LYS A 57 5.71 21.05 -16.09
N LYS A 58 5.75 19.87 -16.73
CA LYS A 58 4.57 19.04 -17.02
C LYS A 58 4.41 17.87 -16.07
N LEU A 59 5.52 17.30 -15.64
CA LEU A 59 5.54 16.08 -14.83
C LEU A 59 6.32 16.32 -13.55
N MET A 60 5.68 16.06 -12.42
CA MET A 60 6.31 16.05 -11.12
C MET A 60 6.17 14.67 -10.50
N GLY A 61 7.23 14.12 -9.93
CA GLY A 61 7.15 12.79 -9.34
C GLY A 61 8.29 12.46 -8.40
N CYS A 62 8.15 11.31 -7.79
CA CYS A 62 9.19 10.74 -6.92
C CYS A 62 9.25 9.23 -7.07
N SER A 63 10.40 8.67 -6.72
CA SER A 63 10.59 7.22 -6.62
C SER A 63 11.36 6.84 -5.37
N ILE A 64 11.02 5.69 -4.81
CA ILE A 64 11.71 5.09 -3.67
C ILE A 64 11.62 3.57 -3.77
N SER A 65 12.64 2.87 -3.29
CA SER A 65 12.62 1.42 -3.14
C SER A 65 12.95 1.00 -1.71
N HIS A 66 12.57 -0.22 -1.35
CA HIS A 66 12.95 -0.84 -0.09
C HIS A 66 13.21 -2.34 -0.25
N ASP A 67 14.06 -2.87 0.63
CA ASP A 67 14.49 -4.27 0.67
C ASP A 67 13.70 -5.13 1.68
N GLY A 68 12.57 -4.63 2.19
CA GLY A 68 11.78 -5.28 3.25
C GLY A 68 11.32 -6.71 2.95
N TYR A 69 11.32 -7.12 1.69
CA TYR A 69 11.01 -8.48 1.22
C TYR A 69 12.23 -9.27 0.77
N GLU A 70 13.43 -8.68 0.75
CA GLU A 70 14.62 -9.32 0.23
C GLU A 70 14.99 -10.58 1.01
N LYS A 71 15.03 -10.48 2.34
CA LYS A 71 15.42 -11.58 3.23
C LYS A 71 14.52 -12.82 3.12
N ASN A 72 13.22 -12.63 2.88
CA ASN A 72 12.25 -13.73 2.88
C ASN A 72 11.93 -14.24 1.47
N PHE A 73 12.00 -13.37 0.46
CA PHE A 73 11.50 -13.67 -0.89
C PHE A 73 12.46 -13.24 -2.01
N ASN A 74 13.66 -12.76 -1.67
CA ASN A 74 14.64 -12.19 -2.62
C ASN A 74 14.04 -11.07 -3.50
N CYS A 75 13.10 -10.29 -2.95
CA CYS A 75 12.39 -9.26 -3.66
C CYS A 75 12.69 -7.87 -3.11
N ILE A 76 12.88 -6.92 -4.03
CA ILE A 76 12.92 -5.48 -3.74
C ILE A 76 11.68 -4.86 -4.36
N HIS A 77 10.98 -4.02 -3.60
CA HIS A 77 9.87 -3.24 -4.10
C HIS A 77 10.31 -1.80 -4.38
N LYS A 78 9.99 -1.29 -5.57
CA LYS A 78 10.15 0.11 -5.94
C LYS A 78 8.80 0.68 -6.33
N ARG A 79 8.48 1.86 -5.79
CA ARG A 79 7.29 2.62 -6.16
C ARG A 79 7.69 3.97 -6.75
N GLU A 80 7.04 4.30 -7.85
CA GLU A 80 7.14 5.60 -8.51
C GLU A 80 5.74 6.23 -8.56
N ILE A 81 5.67 7.52 -8.26
CA ILE A 81 4.42 8.28 -8.32
C ILE A 81 4.69 9.55 -9.13
N TYR A 82 3.85 9.82 -10.12
CA TYR A 82 3.94 10.99 -10.98
C TYR A 82 2.60 11.71 -11.08
N LEU A 83 2.64 13.03 -11.01
CA LEU A 83 1.52 13.91 -11.31
C LEU A 83 1.75 14.53 -12.69
N ASP A 84 0.88 14.22 -13.64
CA ASP A 84 0.81 14.85 -14.96
C ASP A 84 -0.18 16.01 -14.87
N ASN A 85 0.35 17.22 -14.81
CA ASN A 85 -0.46 18.43 -14.65
C ASN A 85 -1.29 18.75 -15.90
N ASP A 86 -0.77 18.47 -17.09
CA ASP A 86 -1.47 18.75 -18.36
C ASP A 86 -2.71 17.85 -18.49
N LYS A 87 -2.63 16.61 -18.00
CA LYS A 87 -3.71 15.62 -18.08
C LYS A 87 -4.52 15.49 -16.81
N ASN A 88 -4.16 16.24 -15.75
CA ASN A 88 -4.76 16.10 -14.43
C ASN A 88 -4.81 14.63 -13.94
N LYS A 89 -3.68 13.94 -14.04
CA LYS A 89 -3.57 12.49 -13.82
C LYS A 89 -2.48 12.15 -12.84
N LEU A 90 -2.82 11.34 -11.84
CA LEU A 90 -1.85 10.69 -10.97
C LEU A 90 -1.51 9.31 -11.54
N ILE A 91 -0.21 9.01 -11.69
CA ILE A 91 0.29 7.74 -12.22
C ILE A 91 1.13 7.09 -11.13
N GLY A 92 0.77 5.87 -10.76
CA GLY A 92 1.57 5.01 -9.88
C GLY A 92 2.19 3.87 -10.69
N ILE A 93 3.45 3.56 -10.44
CA ILE A 93 4.14 2.41 -11.01
C ILE A 93 4.81 1.66 -9.87
N ASP A 94 4.46 0.40 -9.73
CA ASP A 94 5.06 -0.48 -8.75
C ASP A 94 5.89 -1.56 -9.46
N HIS A 95 7.13 -1.76 -9.02
CA HIS A 95 8.02 -2.79 -9.53
C HIS A 95 8.39 -3.75 -8.41
N ILE A 96 8.32 -5.05 -8.71
CA ILE A 96 8.83 -6.10 -7.85
C ILE A 96 10.06 -6.69 -8.55
N PHE A 97 11.25 -6.36 -8.06
CA PHE A 97 12.51 -6.90 -8.58
C PHE A 97 12.86 -8.16 -7.80
N LYS A 98 12.83 -9.30 -8.47
CA LYS A 98 13.25 -10.59 -7.92
C LYS A 98 14.72 -10.82 -8.27
N LYS A 99 15.58 -11.00 -7.27
CA LYS A 99 17.04 -11.12 -7.47
C LYS A 99 17.49 -12.47 -8.01
N GLN A 100 16.71 -13.53 -7.79
CA GLN A 100 17.01 -14.88 -8.23
C GLN A 100 15.73 -15.60 -8.61
N ASP A 101 15.82 -16.58 -9.51
CA ASP A 101 14.73 -17.51 -9.75
C ASP A 101 14.44 -18.29 -8.46
N GLY A 102 13.23 -18.23 -8.01
CA GLY A 102 12.79 -18.84 -6.77
C GLY A 102 11.32 -19.23 -6.85
N LEU A 103 10.77 -19.67 -5.74
CA LEU A 103 9.36 -20.02 -5.65
C LEU A 103 8.46 -18.88 -6.16
N PRO A 104 7.31 -19.22 -6.79
CA PRO A 104 6.33 -18.23 -7.17
C PRO A 104 5.93 -17.40 -5.95
N ILE A 105 5.72 -16.12 -6.15
CA ILE A 105 5.21 -15.20 -5.12
C ILE A 105 3.79 -14.81 -5.49
N ARG A 106 2.92 -14.74 -4.49
CA ARG A 106 1.64 -14.04 -4.59
C ARG A 106 1.85 -12.62 -4.09
N TYR A 107 1.32 -11.66 -4.79
CA TYR A 107 1.39 -10.27 -4.36
C TYR A 107 -0.01 -9.65 -4.28
N VAL A 108 -0.15 -8.69 -3.37
CA VAL A 108 -1.35 -7.86 -3.27
C VAL A 108 -0.92 -6.40 -3.05
N PHE A 109 -1.30 -5.53 -3.97
CA PHE A 109 -1.28 -4.09 -3.77
C PHE A 109 -2.60 -3.65 -3.18
N ARG A 110 -2.54 -2.83 -2.14
CA ARG A 110 -3.72 -2.25 -1.47
C ARG A 110 -3.71 -0.75 -1.60
N PHE A 111 -4.90 -0.18 -1.79
CA PHE A 111 -5.14 1.26 -1.80
C PHE A 111 -6.34 1.54 -0.90
N HIS A 112 -6.05 1.85 0.36
CA HIS A 112 -7.07 2.18 1.35
C HIS A 112 -7.62 3.58 1.08
N LEU A 113 -8.92 3.68 0.90
CA LEU A 113 -9.60 4.96 0.70
C LEU A 113 -9.91 5.62 2.05
N ASN A 114 -10.12 6.93 2.03
CA ASN A 114 -10.67 7.62 3.19
C ASN A 114 -12.09 7.09 3.48
N PRO A 115 -12.51 6.96 4.74
CA PRO A 115 -13.87 6.47 5.12
C PRO A 115 -15.03 7.18 4.43
N ASP A 116 -14.86 8.46 4.09
CA ASP A 116 -15.90 9.25 3.41
C ASP A 116 -16.01 8.97 1.90
N LEU A 117 -15.12 8.10 1.34
CA LEU A 117 -15.10 7.77 -0.06
C LEU A 117 -15.69 6.38 -0.31
N SER A 118 -16.46 6.27 -1.38
CA SER A 118 -16.96 5.00 -1.88
C SER A 118 -16.35 4.70 -3.25
N ALA A 119 -16.19 3.41 -3.56
CA ALA A 119 -15.73 2.95 -4.86
C ALA A 119 -16.66 1.87 -5.41
N VAL A 120 -16.81 1.87 -6.73
CA VAL A 120 -17.57 0.86 -7.46
C VAL A 120 -16.72 0.34 -8.62
N LYS A 121 -16.57 -0.98 -8.72
CA LYS A 121 -15.86 -1.63 -9.82
C LYS A 121 -16.63 -1.46 -11.12
N THR A 122 -15.94 -1.13 -12.20
CA THR A 122 -16.55 -1.04 -13.52
C THR A 122 -16.73 -2.42 -14.15
N MET A 123 -17.59 -2.52 -15.15
CA MET A 123 -17.85 -3.78 -15.85
C MET A 123 -16.61 -4.35 -16.55
N SER A 124 -15.66 -3.51 -16.94
CA SER A 124 -14.39 -3.95 -17.54
C SER A 124 -13.47 -4.71 -16.58
N GLY A 125 -13.72 -4.62 -15.27
CA GLY A 125 -12.96 -5.33 -14.25
C GLY A 125 -11.62 -4.71 -13.88
N ASN A 126 -11.09 -3.79 -14.68
CA ASN A 126 -9.77 -3.17 -14.50
C ASN A 126 -9.84 -1.71 -14.02
N SER A 127 -11.01 -1.23 -13.67
CA SER A 127 -11.20 0.15 -13.20
C SER A 127 -12.21 0.22 -12.07
N ALA A 128 -12.07 1.26 -11.25
CA ALA A 128 -13.01 1.62 -10.20
C ALA A 128 -13.36 3.11 -10.28
N LEU A 129 -14.63 3.43 -10.12
CA LEU A 129 -15.11 4.79 -9.95
C LEU A 129 -15.10 5.11 -8.46
N ILE A 130 -14.32 6.11 -8.06
CA ILE A 130 -14.22 6.59 -6.67
C ILE A 130 -15.04 7.87 -6.56
N GLN A 131 -16.10 7.84 -5.76
CA GLN A 131 -16.95 9.00 -5.51
C GLN A 131 -16.35 9.88 -4.42
N ILE A 132 -16.06 11.15 -4.75
CA ILE A 132 -15.51 12.14 -3.80
C ILE A 132 -16.64 13.01 -3.22
N SER A 133 -17.58 13.41 -4.07
CA SER A 133 -18.75 14.20 -3.69
C SER A 133 -19.88 13.95 -4.68
N LYS A 134 -21.04 14.58 -4.49
CA LYS A 134 -22.20 14.42 -5.39
C LYS A 134 -21.85 14.64 -6.86
N ASN A 135 -20.92 15.56 -7.15
CA ASN A 135 -20.61 16.00 -8.53
C ASN A 135 -19.13 15.76 -8.90
N LYS A 136 -18.36 15.01 -8.08
CA LYS A 136 -16.93 14.81 -8.33
C LYS A 136 -16.54 13.36 -8.07
N SER A 137 -15.92 12.76 -9.07
CA SER A 137 -15.42 11.40 -9.02
C SER A 137 -14.03 11.30 -9.61
N LEU A 138 -13.29 10.27 -9.21
CA LEU A 138 -12.04 9.85 -9.83
C LEU A 138 -12.22 8.47 -10.46
N ILE A 139 -11.50 8.22 -11.53
CA ILE A 139 -11.39 6.88 -12.10
C ILE A 139 -10.00 6.34 -11.74
N PHE A 140 -9.98 5.27 -11.00
CA PHE A 140 -8.79 4.45 -10.77
C PHE A 140 -8.74 3.36 -11.85
N THR A 141 -7.63 3.22 -12.55
CA THR A 141 -7.48 2.21 -13.61
C THR A 141 -6.15 1.49 -13.46
N ILE A 142 -6.16 0.18 -13.63
CA ILE A 142 -4.97 -0.67 -13.69
C ILE A 142 -4.80 -1.24 -15.10
N LYS A 143 -3.56 -1.42 -15.55
CA LYS A 143 -3.24 -2.05 -16.82
C LYS A 143 -2.96 -3.53 -16.63
N ASN A 144 -3.53 -4.37 -17.52
CA ASN A 144 -3.26 -5.80 -17.63
C ASN A 144 -3.58 -6.65 -16.38
N GLU A 145 -4.31 -6.09 -15.43
CA GLU A 145 -4.68 -6.75 -14.18
C GLU A 145 -6.16 -6.50 -13.89
N ASN A 146 -6.72 -7.29 -13.01
CA ASN A 146 -8.04 -7.05 -12.43
C ASN A 146 -7.89 -6.45 -11.05
N LEU A 147 -8.81 -5.57 -10.69
CA LEU A 147 -8.94 -5.05 -9.35
C LEU A 147 -10.16 -5.62 -8.64
N GLU A 148 -10.08 -5.67 -7.32
CA GLU A 148 -11.21 -5.97 -6.47
C GLU A 148 -11.46 -4.81 -5.49
N ILE A 149 -12.69 -4.73 -4.99
CA ILE A 149 -13.07 -3.75 -3.98
C ILE A 149 -13.48 -4.51 -2.74
N GLU A 150 -12.75 -4.28 -1.66
CA GLU A 150 -12.93 -4.96 -0.39
C GLU A 150 -13.36 -3.99 0.71
N LYS A 151 -14.11 -4.50 1.68
CA LYS A 151 -14.33 -3.79 2.94
C LYS A 151 -13.06 -3.83 3.76
N SER A 152 -12.74 -2.72 4.37
CA SER A 152 -11.55 -2.57 5.21
C SER A 152 -11.86 -1.70 6.42
N ILE A 153 -10.85 -1.47 7.26
CA ILE A 153 -10.97 -0.62 8.45
C ILE A 153 -9.95 0.52 8.37
N TYR A 154 -10.39 1.67 8.83
CA TYR A 154 -9.56 2.86 8.97
C TYR A 154 -9.38 3.20 10.44
N LEU A 155 -8.14 3.32 10.87
CA LEU A 155 -7.77 3.55 12.27
C LEU A 155 -7.27 4.99 12.43
N ALA A 156 -8.11 5.88 12.90
CA ALA A 156 -7.74 7.27 13.16
C ALA A 156 -8.40 7.81 14.45
N GLN A 157 -7.71 8.73 15.10
CA GLN A 157 -8.23 9.44 16.29
C GLN A 157 -8.85 8.52 17.37
N LYS A 158 -8.23 7.36 17.61
CA LYS A 158 -8.71 6.33 18.54
C LYS A 158 -10.06 5.70 18.15
N LYS A 159 -10.52 5.86 16.91
CA LYS A 159 -11.72 5.24 16.38
C LYS A 159 -11.38 4.22 15.31
N ILE A 160 -12.24 3.22 15.18
CA ILE A 160 -12.23 2.25 14.09
C ILE A 160 -13.40 2.62 13.20
N LEU A 161 -13.14 2.94 11.95
CA LEU A 161 -14.15 3.29 10.96
C LEU A 161 -14.11 2.27 9.82
N ASP A 162 -15.27 1.98 9.27
CA ASP A 162 -15.33 1.19 8.02
C ASP A 162 -14.81 2.03 6.87
N ASN A 163 -14.04 1.41 5.99
CA ASN A 163 -13.61 2.03 4.75
C ASN A 163 -13.58 1.01 3.61
N THR A 164 -13.27 1.51 2.43
CA THR A 164 -13.10 0.73 1.20
C THR A 164 -11.62 0.62 0.86
N CYS A 165 -11.19 -0.56 0.43
CA CYS A 165 -9.86 -0.82 -0.10
C CYS A 165 -9.97 -1.33 -1.54
N ILE A 166 -9.20 -0.74 -2.44
CA ILE A 166 -9.00 -1.29 -3.79
C ILE A 166 -7.79 -2.21 -3.70
N THR A 167 -7.92 -3.45 -4.18
CA THR A 167 -6.86 -4.45 -4.19
C THR A 167 -6.55 -4.90 -5.61
N ILE A 168 -5.27 -5.22 -5.85
CA ILE A 168 -4.76 -5.78 -7.11
C ILE A 168 -3.86 -6.94 -6.71
N SER A 169 -4.12 -8.12 -7.25
CA SER A 169 -3.39 -9.35 -6.89
C SER A 169 -2.92 -10.13 -8.12
N GLY A 170 -1.81 -10.84 -7.95
CA GLY A 170 -1.25 -11.78 -8.92
C GLY A 170 -0.26 -12.75 -8.25
#